data_f67141c60d4c01fb6b73194d34019eba
#
_entry.id   f67141c60d4c01fb6b73194d34019eba
#
_cell.length_a   1.000
_cell.length_b   1.000
_cell.length_c   1.000
_cell.angle_alpha   90.00
_cell.angle_beta   90.00
_cell.angle_gamma   90.00
#
_symmetry.space_group_name_H-M   'P 1'
#
loop_
_entity.id
_entity.type
_entity.pdbx_description
1 polymer ?
#
loop_
_entity_poly.entity_id
_entity_poly.type
_entity_poly.pdbx_seq_one_letter_code
_entity_poly.pdbx_strand_id
1 'polypeptide(L)'
;MDIRGRTIIITGAGRGIGRAIAQMCAARGADLALLDLTQNDLTETAELCSDAGVRARCYQVDVSAEASVSGTLDAVVSDFGRLDALVNNAGILRDSLLVKVKDGEVVGKMTLDQWQAVIDVNLTGVFLCAREAAERMIRLHSAGVIVNISSISRAGNAGQTNYTAAKAGVAAMTVVWAKELARHRIRVGAVAPGFVRTPMVAAMKPDVLARVTAPVPLGRLAESSEIAHAVGFILENEFFTGRVLEVDGGLRL
;
A
#
# COMPACT_ATOMS: atom_id res chain seq x y z
N MET A 1 18.34 -2.62 3.78
CA MET A 1 18.96 -3.88 3.31
C MET A 1 19.20 -3.80 1.81
N ASP A 2 20.20 -4.48 1.28
CA ASP A 2 20.25 -4.70 -0.17
C ASP A 2 19.09 -5.61 -0.56
N ILE A 3 18.27 -5.16 -1.51
CA ILE A 3 17.07 -5.91 -1.93
C ILE A 3 17.34 -6.89 -3.08
N ARG A 4 18.53 -6.91 -3.64
CA ARG A 4 18.93 -7.85 -4.70
C ARG A 4 18.82 -9.31 -4.23
N GLY A 5 18.10 -10.15 -4.99
CA GLY A 5 17.83 -11.55 -4.62
C GLY A 5 16.96 -11.72 -3.38
N ARG A 6 16.27 -10.66 -2.91
CA ARG A 6 15.30 -10.72 -1.82
C ARG A 6 13.91 -10.95 -2.37
N THR A 7 13.07 -11.64 -1.62
CA THR A 7 11.67 -11.86 -1.97
C THR A 7 10.79 -10.80 -1.32
N ILE A 8 10.10 -10.02 -2.15
CA ILE A 8 9.23 -8.92 -1.74
C ILE A 8 7.80 -9.22 -2.14
N ILE A 9 6.90 -9.26 -1.17
CA ILE A 9 5.45 -9.31 -1.41
C ILE A 9 4.94 -7.88 -1.62
N ILE A 10 4.12 -7.67 -2.66
CA ILE A 10 3.45 -6.39 -2.93
C ILE A 10 1.97 -6.65 -3.11
N THR A 11 1.12 -6.12 -2.22
CA THR A 11 -0.34 -6.19 -2.36
C THR A 11 -0.86 -5.05 -3.23
N GLY A 12 -1.93 -5.30 -4.01
CA GLY A 12 -2.42 -4.32 -4.98
C GLY A 12 -1.40 -4.03 -6.08
N ALA A 13 -0.67 -5.07 -6.51
CA ALA A 13 0.45 -4.94 -7.45
C ALA A 13 0.02 -4.79 -8.91
N GLY A 14 -1.26 -4.97 -9.23
CA GLY A 14 -1.74 -5.02 -10.61
C GLY A 14 -1.67 -3.69 -11.35
N ARG A 15 -1.67 -2.54 -10.66
CA ARG A 15 -1.69 -1.20 -11.30
C ARG A 15 -1.19 -0.09 -10.39
N GLY A 16 -1.04 1.11 -10.96
CA GLY A 16 -0.76 2.35 -10.22
C GLY A 16 0.50 2.27 -9.36
N ILE A 17 0.38 2.63 -8.09
CA ILE A 17 1.51 2.67 -7.15
C ILE A 17 2.12 1.27 -6.96
N GLY A 18 1.28 0.23 -6.80
CA GLY A 18 1.78 -1.15 -6.60
C GLY A 18 2.60 -1.66 -7.78
N ARG A 19 2.15 -1.41 -9.02
CA ARG A 19 2.92 -1.72 -10.24
C ARG A 19 4.25 -0.96 -10.28
N ALA A 20 4.25 0.34 -9.98
CA ALA A 20 5.48 1.13 -9.96
C ALA A 20 6.48 0.65 -8.90
N ILE A 21 5.98 0.20 -7.73
CA ILE A 21 6.81 -0.43 -6.69
C ILE A 21 7.40 -1.74 -7.21
N ALA A 22 6.60 -2.58 -7.88
CA ALA A 22 7.06 -3.84 -8.45
C ALA A 22 8.18 -3.61 -9.48
N GLN A 23 7.99 -2.70 -10.42
CA GLN A 23 9.01 -2.35 -11.42
C GLN A 23 10.29 -1.80 -10.78
N MET A 24 10.18 -0.93 -9.78
CA MET A 24 11.35 -0.41 -9.05
C MET A 24 12.11 -1.52 -8.33
N CYS A 25 11.41 -2.44 -7.66
CA CYS A 25 12.03 -3.56 -6.97
C CYS A 25 12.68 -4.54 -7.96
N ALA A 26 12.02 -4.87 -9.07
CA ALA A 26 12.57 -5.69 -10.14
C ALA A 26 13.86 -5.09 -10.71
N ALA A 27 13.85 -3.80 -11.05
CA ALA A 27 15.03 -3.10 -11.58
C ALA A 27 16.22 -3.10 -10.63
N ARG A 28 15.98 -3.30 -9.32
CA ARG A 28 17.02 -3.46 -8.30
C ARG A 28 17.37 -4.92 -8.00
N GLY A 29 16.80 -5.86 -8.76
CA GLY A 29 17.13 -7.28 -8.70
C GLY A 29 16.40 -8.05 -7.60
N ALA A 30 15.27 -7.58 -7.09
CA ALA A 30 14.44 -8.30 -6.13
C ALA A 30 13.49 -9.28 -6.83
N ASP A 31 13.29 -10.46 -6.26
CA ASP A 31 12.23 -11.40 -6.62
C ASP A 31 10.88 -10.92 -6.08
N LEU A 32 9.81 -11.10 -6.83
CA LEU A 32 8.51 -10.49 -6.57
C LEU A 32 7.39 -11.52 -6.42
N ALA A 33 6.65 -11.43 -5.32
CA ALA A 33 5.33 -12.02 -5.18
C ALA A 33 4.29 -10.88 -5.36
N LEU A 34 3.63 -10.88 -6.51
CA LEU A 34 2.67 -9.87 -6.91
C LEU A 34 1.26 -10.33 -6.51
N LEU A 35 0.61 -9.60 -5.62
CA LEU A 35 -0.69 -9.94 -5.05
C LEU A 35 -1.75 -8.92 -5.47
N ASP A 36 -2.87 -9.38 -6.02
CA ASP A 36 -4.06 -8.55 -6.31
C ASP A 36 -5.32 -9.42 -6.34
N LEU A 37 -6.48 -8.77 -6.32
CA LEU A 37 -7.77 -9.44 -6.50
C LEU A 37 -7.98 -9.90 -7.95
N THR A 38 -7.38 -9.20 -8.92
CA THR A 38 -7.56 -9.41 -10.36
C THR A 38 -6.30 -9.97 -11.00
N GLN A 39 -6.38 -11.21 -11.50
CA GLN A 39 -5.25 -11.92 -12.11
C GLN A 39 -4.69 -11.22 -13.37
N ASN A 40 -5.57 -10.68 -14.22
CA ASN A 40 -5.13 -10.07 -15.49
C ASN A 40 -4.21 -8.87 -15.26
N ASP A 41 -4.52 -8.00 -14.29
CA ASP A 41 -3.69 -6.85 -13.95
C ASP A 41 -2.30 -7.26 -13.43
N LEU A 42 -2.22 -8.41 -12.75
CA LEU A 42 -0.96 -8.98 -12.25
C LEU A 42 -0.07 -9.49 -13.39
N THR A 43 -0.67 -10.13 -14.39
CA THR A 43 0.07 -10.67 -15.55
C THR A 43 0.81 -9.55 -16.28
N GLU A 44 0.13 -8.44 -16.56
CA GLU A 44 0.77 -7.25 -17.16
C GLU A 44 1.93 -6.72 -16.31
N THR A 45 1.75 -6.65 -14.99
CA THR A 45 2.83 -6.20 -14.10
C THR A 45 4.01 -7.17 -14.09
N ALA A 46 3.77 -8.48 -14.10
CA ALA A 46 4.82 -9.49 -14.15
C ALA A 46 5.62 -9.42 -15.46
N GLU A 47 4.94 -9.22 -16.59
CA GLU A 47 5.58 -9.01 -17.89
C GLU A 47 6.50 -7.79 -17.89
N LEU A 48 6.03 -6.66 -17.35
CA LEU A 48 6.83 -5.43 -17.20
C LEU A 48 8.05 -5.59 -16.26
N CYS A 49 8.05 -6.59 -15.41
CA CYS A 49 9.17 -6.91 -14.53
C CYS A 49 10.13 -7.98 -15.13
N SER A 50 9.73 -8.68 -16.18
CA SER A 50 10.47 -9.83 -16.73
C SER A 50 11.84 -9.46 -17.28
N ASP A 51 11.96 -8.26 -17.87
CA ASP A 51 13.23 -7.77 -18.48
C ASP A 51 14.35 -7.58 -17.45
N ALA A 52 14.01 -7.50 -16.18
CA ALA A 52 14.99 -7.37 -15.09
C ALA A 52 15.69 -8.70 -14.71
N GLY A 53 15.27 -9.82 -15.30
CA GLY A 53 15.84 -11.15 -15.02
C GLY A 53 15.55 -11.69 -13.62
N VAL A 54 14.52 -11.17 -12.94
CA VAL A 54 14.06 -11.60 -11.61
C VAL A 54 12.87 -12.54 -11.71
N ARG A 55 12.60 -13.29 -10.64
CA ARG A 55 11.37 -14.09 -10.56
C ARG A 55 10.21 -13.18 -10.15
N ALA A 56 9.16 -13.09 -10.97
CA ALA A 56 7.90 -12.43 -10.65
C ALA A 56 6.76 -13.44 -10.74
N ARG A 57 6.09 -13.73 -9.63
CA ARG A 57 4.95 -14.65 -9.57
C ARG A 57 3.69 -13.92 -9.14
N CYS A 58 2.57 -14.27 -9.76
CA CYS A 58 1.25 -13.69 -9.53
C CYS A 58 0.43 -14.57 -8.60
N TYR A 59 -0.21 -13.93 -7.60
CA TYR A 59 -1.11 -14.61 -6.67
C TYR A 59 -2.42 -13.83 -6.57
N GLN A 60 -3.52 -14.47 -6.93
CA GLN A 60 -4.83 -13.88 -6.73
C GLN A 60 -5.21 -14.00 -5.25
N VAL A 61 -5.50 -12.86 -4.59
CA VAL A 61 -5.81 -12.81 -3.17
C VAL A 61 -6.83 -11.74 -2.85
N ASP A 62 -7.76 -12.07 -1.98
CA ASP A 62 -8.56 -11.08 -1.26
C ASP A 62 -7.88 -10.81 0.09
N VAL A 63 -7.28 -9.62 0.22
CA VAL A 63 -6.58 -9.22 1.44
C VAL A 63 -7.50 -9.05 2.64
N SER A 64 -8.81 -8.90 2.45
CA SER A 64 -9.81 -8.82 3.53
C SER A 64 -10.19 -10.18 4.12
N ALA A 65 -9.80 -11.28 3.45
CA ALA A 65 -10.14 -12.64 3.85
C ALA A 65 -8.93 -13.36 4.48
N GLU A 66 -8.98 -13.63 5.78
CA GLU A 66 -7.88 -14.20 6.55
C GLU A 66 -7.32 -15.49 5.93
N ALA A 67 -8.20 -16.45 5.58
CA ALA A 67 -7.78 -17.71 4.99
C ALA A 67 -7.11 -17.52 3.62
N SER A 68 -7.58 -16.55 2.81
CA SER A 68 -6.99 -16.19 1.52
C SER A 68 -5.56 -15.65 1.70
N VAL A 69 -5.36 -14.75 2.66
CA VAL A 69 -4.04 -14.18 2.97
C VAL A 69 -3.09 -15.26 3.48
N SER A 70 -3.51 -16.06 4.47
CA SER A 70 -2.65 -17.08 5.07
C SER A 70 -2.21 -18.11 4.03
N GLY A 71 -3.15 -18.68 3.25
CA GLY A 71 -2.82 -19.65 2.21
C GLY A 71 -1.92 -19.08 1.10
N THR A 72 -2.13 -17.82 0.73
CA THR A 72 -1.28 -17.16 -0.27
C THR A 72 0.15 -16.96 0.24
N LEU A 73 0.34 -16.55 1.50
CA LEU A 73 1.68 -16.36 2.04
C LEU A 73 2.42 -17.70 2.23
N ASP A 74 1.71 -18.81 2.52
CA ASP A 74 2.30 -20.14 2.51
C ASP A 74 2.79 -20.55 1.10
N ALA A 75 1.98 -20.28 0.08
CA ALA A 75 2.38 -20.50 -1.30
C ALA A 75 3.61 -19.67 -1.70
N VAL A 76 3.66 -18.40 -1.32
CA VAL A 76 4.84 -17.54 -1.55
C VAL A 76 6.09 -18.13 -0.90
N VAL A 77 6.01 -18.52 0.37
CA VAL A 77 7.16 -19.12 1.07
C VAL A 77 7.58 -20.43 0.42
N SER A 78 6.62 -21.27 0.00
CA SER A 78 6.92 -22.52 -0.72
C SER A 78 7.62 -22.27 -2.05
N ASP A 79 7.17 -21.26 -2.81
CA ASP A 79 7.67 -20.95 -4.15
C ASP A 79 9.04 -20.27 -4.16
N PHE A 80 9.31 -19.42 -3.18
CA PHE A 80 10.54 -18.61 -3.14
C PHE A 80 11.57 -19.12 -2.11
N GLY A 81 11.15 -19.92 -1.13
CA GLY A 81 12.01 -20.43 -0.04
C GLY A 81 12.40 -19.35 0.99
N ARG A 82 11.91 -18.12 0.83
CA ARG A 82 12.24 -16.98 1.70
C ARG A 82 11.16 -15.91 1.64
N LEU A 83 11.16 -15.03 2.64
CA LEU A 83 10.36 -13.81 2.66
C LEU A 83 11.15 -12.71 3.37
N ASP A 84 11.44 -11.61 2.67
CA ASP A 84 12.29 -10.53 3.18
C ASP A 84 11.54 -9.19 3.36
N ALA A 85 10.52 -8.93 2.55
CA ALA A 85 9.72 -7.73 2.71
C ALA A 85 8.26 -7.93 2.32
N LEU A 86 7.41 -7.11 2.93
CA LEU A 86 6.01 -6.93 2.56
C LEU A 86 5.74 -5.45 2.30
N VAL A 87 5.09 -5.14 1.18
CA VAL A 87 4.52 -3.81 0.91
C VAL A 87 3.00 -3.91 0.90
N ASN A 88 2.37 -3.39 1.94
CA ASN A 88 0.92 -3.24 2.06
C ASN A 88 0.47 -2.02 1.26
N ASN A 89 0.10 -2.23 -0.01
CA ASN A 89 -0.34 -1.18 -0.90
C ASN A 89 -1.82 -1.33 -1.32
N ALA A 90 -2.40 -2.52 -1.27
CA ALA A 90 -3.81 -2.73 -1.60
C ALA A 90 -4.74 -1.77 -0.86
N GLY A 91 -5.70 -1.20 -1.59
CA GLY A 91 -6.64 -0.26 -1.00
C GLY A 91 -7.74 0.15 -1.97
N ILE A 92 -8.87 0.53 -1.41
CA ILE A 92 -10.05 1.02 -2.14
C ILE A 92 -10.56 2.33 -1.55
N LEU A 93 -11.37 3.03 -2.34
CA LEU A 93 -12.14 4.20 -1.93
C LEU A 93 -13.64 3.91 -2.01
N ARG A 94 -14.39 4.42 -1.04
CA ARG A 94 -15.86 4.47 -1.05
C ARG A 94 -16.30 5.78 -0.40
N ASP A 95 -15.90 6.88 -1.05
CA ASP A 95 -16.07 8.24 -0.53
C ASP A 95 -17.55 8.62 -0.41
N SER A 96 -17.90 9.22 0.70
CA SER A 96 -19.22 9.77 0.99
C SER A 96 -19.14 10.77 2.13
N LEU A 97 -19.96 11.82 2.09
CA LEU A 97 -20.13 12.66 3.28
C LEU A 97 -20.78 11.85 4.41
N LEU A 98 -20.40 12.13 5.66
CA LEU A 98 -21.01 11.52 6.83
C LEU A 98 -22.54 11.70 6.80
N VAL A 99 -22.96 12.95 6.55
CA VAL A 99 -24.36 13.30 6.25
C VAL A 99 -24.35 14.27 5.08
N LYS A 100 -25.15 13.99 4.05
CA LYS A 100 -25.31 14.87 2.89
C LYS A 100 -26.60 15.67 3.02
N VAL A 101 -26.44 17.00 3.00
CA VAL A 101 -27.57 17.96 3.04
C VAL A 101 -27.64 18.69 1.71
N LYS A 102 -28.86 18.87 1.19
CA LYS A 102 -29.16 19.68 0.02
C LYS A 102 -30.42 20.49 0.32
N ASP A 103 -30.36 21.79 0.08
CA ASP A 103 -31.51 22.72 0.27
C ASP A 103 -32.13 22.64 1.70
N GLY A 104 -31.30 22.41 2.71
CA GLY A 104 -31.71 22.26 4.12
C GLY A 104 -32.18 20.87 4.52
N GLU A 105 -32.37 19.95 3.58
CA GLU A 105 -32.85 18.60 3.81
C GLU A 105 -31.74 17.55 3.79
N VAL A 106 -31.83 16.55 4.67
CA VAL A 106 -30.90 15.40 4.66
C VAL A 106 -31.25 14.49 3.48
N VAL A 107 -30.36 14.43 2.49
CA VAL A 107 -30.56 13.63 1.27
C VAL A 107 -29.73 12.35 1.22
N GLY A 108 -28.95 12.08 2.25
CA GLY A 108 -28.16 10.84 2.33
C GLY A 108 -27.15 10.85 3.47
N LYS A 109 -26.52 9.72 3.67
CA LYS A 109 -25.44 9.53 4.66
C LYS A 109 -24.51 8.41 4.20
N MET A 110 -23.29 8.38 4.70
CA MET A 110 -22.39 7.24 4.52
C MET A 110 -23.07 5.97 5.03
N THR A 111 -23.11 4.93 4.22
CA THR A 111 -23.68 3.64 4.63
C THR A 111 -22.67 2.82 5.42
N LEU A 112 -23.17 1.87 6.23
CA LEU A 112 -22.30 0.93 6.94
C LEU A 112 -21.48 0.08 5.95
N ASP A 113 -22.05 -0.30 4.81
CA ASP A 113 -21.35 -1.07 3.77
C ASP A 113 -20.19 -0.28 3.15
N GLN A 114 -20.38 1.04 2.91
CA GLN A 114 -19.30 1.91 2.43
C GLN A 114 -18.17 2.03 3.46
N TRP A 115 -18.53 2.14 4.73
CA TRP A 115 -17.57 2.14 5.83
C TRP A 115 -16.83 0.80 5.89
N GLN A 116 -17.56 -0.29 6.02
CA GLN A 116 -17.00 -1.62 6.27
C GLN A 116 -16.09 -2.07 5.11
N ALA A 117 -16.52 -1.89 3.86
CA ALA A 117 -15.70 -2.26 2.70
C ALA A 117 -14.31 -1.59 2.73
N VAL A 118 -14.22 -0.32 3.16
CA VAL A 118 -12.93 0.38 3.25
C VAL A 118 -12.12 -0.11 4.45
N ILE A 119 -12.76 -0.33 5.59
CA ILE A 119 -12.07 -0.86 6.79
C ILE A 119 -11.52 -2.26 6.51
N ASP A 120 -12.30 -3.14 5.89
CA ASP A 120 -11.90 -4.53 5.61
C ASP A 120 -10.65 -4.59 4.72
N VAL A 121 -10.60 -3.81 3.65
CA VAL A 121 -9.44 -3.82 2.74
C VAL A 121 -8.29 -2.98 3.29
N ASN A 122 -8.56 -1.71 3.66
CA ASN A 122 -7.49 -0.74 3.90
C ASN A 122 -6.91 -0.78 5.33
N LEU A 123 -7.58 -1.45 6.29
CA LEU A 123 -7.12 -1.57 7.67
C LEU A 123 -6.96 -3.03 8.07
N THR A 124 -8.05 -3.82 8.04
CA THR A 124 -8.02 -5.24 8.40
C THR A 124 -7.09 -6.03 7.48
N GLY A 125 -7.15 -5.80 6.17
CA GLY A 125 -6.26 -6.45 5.20
C GLY A 125 -4.79 -6.14 5.42
N VAL A 126 -4.45 -4.89 5.75
CA VAL A 126 -3.08 -4.49 6.12
C VAL A 126 -2.62 -5.24 7.38
N PHE A 127 -3.50 -5.35 8.38
CA PHE A 127 -3.22 -6.12 9.60
C PHE A 127 -2.99 -7.60 9.30
N LEU A 128 -3.89 -8.24 8.55
CA LEU A 128 -3.77 -9.66 8.20
C LEU A 128 -2.47 -9.95 7.44
N CYS A 129 -2.18 -9.20 6.38
CA CYS A 129 -0.96 -9.38 5.61
C CYS A 129 0.31 -9.17 6.45
N ALA A 130 0.33 -8.13 7.30
CA ALA A 130 1.47 -7.83 8.15
C ALA A 130 1.70 -8.92 9.21
N ARG A 131 0.64 -9.41 9.87
CA ARG A 131 0.69 -10.48 10.85
C ARG A 131 1.25 -11.77 10.22
N GLU A 132 0.68 -12.19 9.11
CA GLU A 132 1.08 -13.41 8.41
C GLU A 132 2.51 -13.31 7.85
N ALA A 133 2.91 -12.15 7.34
CA ALA A 133 4.28 -11.96 6.87
C ALA A 133 5.29 -11.96 8.03
N ALA A 134 4.99 -11.26 9.13
CA ALA A 134 5.86 -11.22 10.30
C ALA A 134 6.06 -12.60 10.92
N GLU A 135 5.00 -13.41 11.03
CA GLU A 135 5.08 -14.79 11.52
C GLU A 135 6.05 -15.62 10.66
N ARG A 136 5.91 -15.56 9.34
CA ARG A 136 6.76 -16.33 8.42
C ARG A 136 8.19 -15.82 8.40
N MET A 137 8.42 -14.51 8.45
CA MET A 137 9.75 -13.93 8.59
C MET A 137 10.44 -14.43 9.87
N ILE A 138 9.72 -14.47 11.00
CA ILE A 138 10.25 -14.97 12.28
C ILE A 138 10.59 -16.46 12.18
N ARG A 139 9.69 -17.30 11.63
CA ARG A 139 9.92 -18.74 11.43
C ARG A 139 11.11 -19.04 10.51
N LEU A 140 11.31 -18.21 9.49
CA LEU A 140 12.42 -18.31 8.55
C LEU A 140 13.73 -17.67 9.08
N HIS A 141 13.73 -17.12 10.30
CA HIS A 141 14.84 -16.36 10.86
C HIS A 141 15.32 -15.21 9.96
N SER A 142 14.45 -14.67 9.15
CA SER A 142 14.73 -13.56 8.23
C SER A 142 14.70 -12.22 8.96
N ALA A 143 15.71 -11.40 8.80
CA ALA A 143 15.58 -9.97 9.06
C ALA A 143 14.69 -9.38 7.96
N GLY A 144 13.62 -8.68 8.33
CA GLY A 144 12.58 -8.29 7.39
C GLY A 144 12.23 -6.80 7.40
N VAL A 145 11.42 -6.39 6.41
CA VAL A 145 10.86 -5.04 6.34
C VAL A 145 9.38 -5.10 5.95
N ILE A 146 8.54 -4.40 6.70
CA ILE A 146 7.14 -4.16 6.34
C ILE A 146 6.98 -2.68 5.99
N VAL A 147 6.48 -2.39 4.79
CA VAL A 147 6.19 -1.02 4.34
C VAL A 147 4.69 -0.89 4.13
N ASN A 148 4.07 0.05 4.83
CA ASN A 148 2.64 0.31 4.73
C ASN A 148 2.38 1.57 3.90
N ILE A 149 1.44 1.51 2.94
CA ILE A 149 0.98 2.70 2.23
C ILE A 149 -0.19 3.32 2.99
N SER A 150 0.10 4.41 3.71
CA SER A 150 -0.87 5.27 4.36
C SER A 150 -1.40 6.33 3.36
N SER A 151 -1.67 7.54 3.80
CA SER A 151 -2.09 8.70 2.98
C SER A 151 -1.98 9.98 3.80
N ILE A 152 -1.84 11.13 3.16
CA ILE A 152 -2.06 12.42 3.82
C ILE A 152 -3.50 12.54 4.36
N SER A 153 -4.47 11.86 3.74
CA SER A 153 -5.86 11.82 4.22
C SER A 153 -6.02 11.27 5.64
N ARG A 154 -4.97 10.66 6.23
CA ARG A 154 -4.96 10.26 7.65
C ARG A 154 -5.14 11.43 8.63
N ALA A 155 -4.83 12.66 8.18
CA ALA A 155 -5.01 13.88 8.98
C ALA A 155 -6.45 14.44 8.91
N GLY A 156 -7.25 13.97 7.95
CA GLY A 156 -8.63 14.36 7.72
C GLY A 156 -8.84 14.87 6.30
N ASN A 157 -9.85 14.30 5.61
CA ASN A 157 -10.26 14.77 4.29
C ASN A 157 -11.79 14.65 4.19
N ALA A 158 -12.46 15.74 3.87
CA ALA A 158 -13.92 15.77 3.78
C ALA A 158 -14.45 14.73 2.78
N GLY A 159 -15.45 13.95 3.21
CA GLY A 159 -16.01 12.84 2.41
C GLY A 159 -15.27 11.51 2.53
N GLN A 160 -14.20 11.45 3.31
CA GLN A 160 -13.35 10.26 3.47
C GLN A 160 -13.29 9.75 4.92
N THR A 161 -14.38 9.79 5.66
CA THR A 161 -14.41 9.34 7.07
C THR A 161 -13.86 7.92 7.24
N ASN A 162 -14.29 6.96 6.40
CA ASN A 162 -13.83 5.58 6.39
C ASN A 162 -12.34 5.45 5.99
N TYR A 163 -11.94 6.11 4.90
CA TYR A 163 -10.58 6.07 4.38
C TYR A 163 -9.59 6.74 5.35
N THR A 164 -9.95 7.91 5.88
CA THR A 164 -9.18 8.63 6.91
C THR A 164 -8.95 7.75 8.14
N ALA A 165 -10.01 7.13 8.67
CA ALA A 165 -9.92 6.24 9.83
C ALA A 165 -8.97 5.07 9.55
N ALA A 166 -9.10 4.42 8.40
CA ALA A 166 -8.24 3.31 8.00
C ALA A 166 -6.77 3.75 7.88
N LYS A 167 -6.49 4.85 7.18
CA LYS A 167 -5.10 5.31 6.93
C LYS A 167 -4.44 5.92 8.17
N ALA A 168 -5.21 6.48 9.10
CA ALA A 168 -4.74 6.86 10.44
C ALA A 168 -4.39 5.61 11.28
N GLY A 169 -5.26 4.59 11.24
CA GLY A 169 -5.00 3.30 11.90
C GLY A 169 -3.73 2.63 11.38
N VAL A 170 -3.51 2.61 10.06
CA VAL A 170 -2.28 2.08 9.43
C VAL A 170 -1.03 2.83 9.92
N ALA A 171 -1.08 4.16 10.04
CA ALA A 171 0.03 4.93 10.57
C ALA A 171 0.33 4.59 12.04
N ALA A 172 -0.71 4.42 12.87
CA ALA A 172 -0.58 4.02 14.27
C ALA A 172 -0.02 2.59 14.40
N MET A 173 -0.54 1.62 13.64
CA MET A 173 -0.05 0.23 13.62
C MET A 173 1.42 0.16 13.21
N THR A 174 1.88 1.01 12.28
CA THR A 174 3.29 1.09 11.87
C THR A 174 4.20 1.37 13.07
N VAL A 175 3.80 2.25 13.98
CA VAL A 175 4.58 2.59 15.18
C VAL A 175 4.58 1.43 16.19
N VAL A 176 3.42 0.79 16.40
CA VAL A 176 3.29 -0.34 17.32
C VAL A 176 4.14 -1.52 16.84
N TRP A 177 3.96 -1.94 15.60
CA TRP A 177 4.67 -3.09 15.04
C TRP A 177 6.17 -2.88 14.95
N ALA A 178 6.64 -1.64 14.70
CA ALA A 178 8.07 -1.33 14.74
C ALA A 178 8.69 -1.61 16.10
N LYS A 179 7.96 -1.38 17.21
CA LYS A 179 8.42 -1.67 18.57
C LYS A 179 8.35 -3.17 18.89
N GLU A 180 7.27 -3.83 18.53
CA GLU A 180 7.03 -5.25 18.83
C GLU A 180 7.99 -6.17 18.05
N LEU A 181 8.25 -5.84 16.77
CA LEU A 181 9.00 -6.69 15.85
C LEU A 181 10.51 -6.39 15.82
N ALA A 182 10.97 -5.30 16.44
CA ALA A 182 12.40 -4.93 16.46
C ALA A 182 13.31 -6.03 17.02
N ARG A 183 12.89 -6.72 18.08
CA ARG A 183 13.62 -7.86 18.65
C ARG A 183 13.82 -9.02 17.67
N HIS A 184 12.98 -9.11 16.64
CA HIS A 184 13.06 -10.10 15.55
C HIS A 184 13.78 -9.55 14.32
N ARG A 185 14.40 -8.36 14.42
CA ARG A 185 15.09 -7.67 13.31
C ARG A 185 14.16 -7.37 12.13
N ILE A 186 12.87 -7.16 12.39
CA ILE A 186 11.89 -6.73 11.40
C ILE A 186 11.61 -5.25 11.63
N ARG A 187 11.87 -4.43 10.61
CA ARG A 187 11.56 -3.00 10.58
C ARG A 187 10.17 -2.77 10.01
N VAL A 188 9.50 -1.71 10.45
CA VAL A 188 8.20 -1.33 9.92
C VAL A 188 8.20 0.18 9.64
N GLY A 189 7.90 0.57 8.42
CA GLY A 189 7.78 1.97 8.01
C GLY A 189 6.52 2.19 7.21
N ALA A 190 6.15 3.45 7.03
CA ALA A 190 5.02 3.80 6.16
C ALA A 190 5.39 4.95 5.23
N VAL A 191 4.75 4.97 4.05
CA VAL A 191 4.70 6.11 3.15
C VAL A 191 3.30 6.71 3.21
N ALA A 192 3.18 8.03 3.27
CA ALA A 192 1.92 8.75 3.17
C ALA A 192 1.94 9.60 1.88
N PRO A 193 1.42 9.06 0.78
CA PRO A 193 1.32 9.82 -0.47
C PRO A 193 0.33 10.97 -0.36
N GLY A 194 0.62 12.06 -1.10
CA GLY A 194 -0.36 13.06 -1.50
C GLY A 194 -1.22 12.57 -2.67
N PHE A 195 -1.62 13.47 -3.54
CA PHE A 195 -2.34 13.12 -4.76
C PHE A 195 -1.37 12.58 -5.81
N VAL A 196 -1.62 11.33 -6.25
CA VAL A 196 -0.77 10.59 -7.19
C VAL A 196 -1.50 10.38 -8.51
N ARG A 197 -0.84 10.57 -9.62
CA ARG A 197 -1.34 10.29 -10.97
C ARG A 197 -1.49 8.78 -11.18
N THR A 198 -2.62 8.26 -10.75
CA THR A 198 -3.03 6.87 -11.01
C THR A 198 -4.05 6.85 -12.15
N PRO A 199 -4.35 5.70 -12.76
CA PRO A 199 -5.39 5.59 -13.78
C PRO A 199 -6.74 6.18 -13.32
N MET A 200 -7.09 6.01 -12.04
CA MET A 200 -8.31 6.57 -11.46
C MET A 200 -8.31 8.11 -11.44
N VAL A 201 -7.19 8.73 -11.09
CA VAL A 201 -7.05 10.19 -11.04
C VAL A 201 -6.92 10.77 -12.45
N ALA A 202 -6.21 10.08 -13.35
CA ALA A 202 -6.07 10.50 -14.75
C ALA A 202 -7.41 10.52 -15.51
N ALA A 203 -8.40 9.72 -15.10
CA ALA A 203 -9.75 9.70 -15.66
C ALA A 203 -10.67 10.82 -15.13
N MET A 204 -10.21 11.66 -14.19
CA MET A 204 -10.99 12.80 -13.68
C MET A 204 -11.14 13.89 -14.75
N LYS A 205 -12.26 14.64 -14.66
CA LYS A 205 -12.45 15.80 -15.51
C LYS A 205 -11.38 16.87 -15.25
N PRO A 206 -10.96 17.64 -16.27
CA PRO A 206 -9.88 18.63 -16.13
C PRO A 206 -10.10 19.67 -15.02
N ASP A 207 -11.33 20.12 -14.81
CA ASP A 207 -11.71 21.07 -13.77
C ASP A 207 -11.57 20.47 -12.35
N VAL A 208 -11.89 19.17 -12.19
CA VAL A 208 -11.70 18.44 -10.93
C VAL A 208 -10.22 18.24 -10.67
N LEU A 209 -9.46 17.84 -11.70
CA LEU A 209 -8.02 17.66 -11.61
C LEU A 209 -7.31 18.97 -11.22
N ALA A 210 -7.67 20.10 -11.85
CA ALA A 210 -7.14 21.40 -11.51
C ALA A 210 -7.43 21.78 -10.04
N ARG A 211 -8.64 21.51 -9.55
CA ARG A 211 -9.04 21.76 -8.16
C ARG A 211 -8.27 20.93 -7.14
N VAL A 212 -7.98 19.68 -7.47
CA VAL A 212 -7.20 18.78 -6.62
C VAL A 212 -5.71 19.16 -6.63
N THR A 213 -5.20 19.68 -7.74
CA THR A 213 -3.80 20.06 -7.91
C THR A 213 -3.49 21.46 -7.32
N ALA A 214 -4.44 22.37 -7.38
CA ALA A 214 -4.23 23.77 -6.97
C ALA A 214 -3.65 23.95 -5.54
N PRO A 215 -4.05 23.17 -4.51
CA PRO A 215 -3.49 23.31 -3.17
C PRO A 215 -2.12 22.64 -2.99
N VAL A 216 -1.60 21.93 -4.00
CA VAL A 216 -0.27 21.28 -3.92
C VAL A 216 0.83 22.30 -4.17
N PRO A 217 1.72 22.60 -3.20
CA PRO A 217 2.78 23.61 -3.38
C PRO A 217 3.67 23.37 -4.60
N LEU A 218 3.96 22.11 -4.97
CA LEU A 218 4.73 21.79 -6.18
C LEU A 218 3.92 21.94 -7.48
N GLY A 219 2.62 22.29 -7.43
CA GLY A 219 1.78 22.58 -8.58
C GLY A 219 1.46 21.40 -9.48
N ARG A 220 1.69 20.16 -9.03
CA ARG A 220 1.42 18.93 -9.79
C ARG A 220 1.06 17.75 -8.90
N LEU A 221 0.51 16.73 -9.51
CA LEU A 221 0.38 15.42 -8.89
C LEU A 221 1.75 14.71 -8.84
N ALA A 222 1.94 13.84 -7.87
CA ALA A 222 3.06 12.91 -7.87
C ALA A 222 2.88 11.84 -8.95
N GLU A 223 3.97 11.39 -9.52
CA GLU A 223 3.98 10.15 -10.32
C GLU A 223 4.10 8.93 -9.41
N SER A 224 3.55 7.78 -9.83
CA SER A 224 3.62 6.54 -9.03
C SER A 224 5.06 6.12 -8.73
N SER A 225 6.01 6.42 -9.63
CA SER A 225 7.44 6.18 -9.44
C SER A 225 8.07 6.98 -8.29
N GLU A 226 7.55 8.18 -7.97
CA GLU A 226 8.03 8.99 -6.84
C GLU A 226 7.66 8.34 -5.50
N ILE A 227 6.47 7.71 -5.44
CA ILE A 227 6.05 6.92 -4.28
C ILE A 227 6.85 5.61 -4.19
N ALA A 228 7.09 4.94 -5.32
CA ALA A 228 7.94 3.75 -5.37
C ALA A 228 9.37 4.07 -4.88
N HIS A 229 9.94 5.23 -5.22
CA HIS A 229 11.24 5.67 -4.72
C HIS A 229 11.26 5.78 -3.18
N ALA A 230 10.21 6.35 -2.59
CA ALA A 230 10.08 6.45 -1.13
C ALA A 230 9.97 5.07 -0.45
N VAL A 231 9.26 4.13 -1.07
CA VAL A 231 9.22 2.73 -0.61
C VAL A 231 10.62 2.12 -0.68
N GLY A 232 11.35 2.33 -1.78
CA GLY A 232 12.73 1.88 -1.93
C GLY A 232 13.66 2.42 -0.83
N PHE A 233 13.52 3.70 -0.48
CA PHE A 233 14.25 4.28 0.65
C PHE A 233 13.99 3.53 1.96
N ILE A 234 12.72 3.21 2.28
CA ILE A 234 12.40 2.48 3.51
C ILE A 234 12.96 1.05 3.48
N LEU A 235 12.89 0.37 2.34
CA LEU A 235 13.45 -0.96 2.17
C LEU A 235 14.96 -0.98 2.43
N GLU A 236 15.69 0.00 1.90
CA GLU A 236 17.16 0.04 1.91
C GLU A 236 17.76 0.69 3.17
N ASN A 237 17.10 1.71 3.73
CA ASN A 237 17.61 2.41 4.92
C ASN A 237 17.37 1.61 6.20
N GLU A 238 18.41 0.98 6.71
CA GLU A 238 18.33 0.08 7.88
C GLU A 238 18.05 0.79 9.21
N PHE A 239 18.21 2.10 9.27
CA PHE A 239 17.93 2.88 10.48
C PHE A 239 16.53 3.52 10.48
N PHE A 240 15.73 3.30 9.43
CA PHE A 240 14.36 3.81 9.33
C PHE A 240 13.37 2.76 9.84
N THR A 241 12.66 3.06 10.95
CA THR A 241 11.57 2.23 11.50
C THR A 241 10.63 3.06 12.38
N GLY A 242 9.36 2.68 12.47
CA GLY A 242 8.34 3.31 13.29
C GLY A 242 7.99 4.74 12.86
N ARG A 243 8.21 5.09 11.61
CA ARG A 243 7.97 6.43 11.07
C ARG A 243 7.15 6.39 9.79
N VAL A 244 6.48 7.51 9.52
CA VAL A 244 5.74 7.76 8.27
C VAL A 244 6.50 8.79 7.47
N LEU A 245 6.84 8.44 6.23
CA LEU A 245 7.45 9.35 5.25
C LEU A 245 6.34 9.97 4.40
N GLU A 246 6.16 11.27 4.51
CA GLU A 246 5.20 12.03 3.72
C GLU A 246 5.79 12.35 2.34
N VAL A 247 5.07 12.03 1.27
CA VAL A 247 5.45 12.31 -0.12
C VAL A 247 4.24 12.94 -0.81
N ASP A 248 4.04 14.23 -0.59
CA ASP A 248 2.78 14.93 -0.82
C ASP A 248 2.92 16.24 -1.60
N GLY A 249 4.13 16.59 -2.06
CA GLY A 249 4.39 17.86 -2.74
C GLY A 249 4.21 19.09 -1.87
N GLY A 250 4.24 18.92 -0.55
CA GLY A 250 4.04 19.99 0.45
C GLY A 250 2.58 20.22 0.82
N LEU A 251 1.65 19.39 0.32
CA LEU A 251 0.23 19.52 0.63
C LEU A 251 -0.06 19.13 2.09
N ARG A 252 -0.80 19.98 2.79
CA ARG A 252 -1.36 19.72 4.11
C ARG A 252 -2.89 19.73 4.04
N LEU A 253 -3.54 18.72 4.60
CA LEU A 253 -5.00 18.62 4.74
C LEU A 253 -5.44 19.07 6.11
#